data_868b733dbf22c47180c217d7877b9836
#
_entry.id   868b733dbf22c47180c217d7877b9836
#
_cell.length_a   1.000
_cell.length_b   1.000
_cell.length_c   1.000
_cell.angle_alpha   90.00
_cell.angle_beta   90.00
_cell.angle_gamma   90.00
#
_symmetry.space_group_name_H-M   'P 1'
#
loop_
_entity.id
_entity.type
_entity.pdbx_description
1 polymer ?
#
loop_
_entity_poly.entity_id
_entity_poly.type
_entity_poly.pdbx_seq_one_letter_code
_entity_poly.pdbx_strand_id
1 'polypeptide(L)'
;MNYENFVAAVEGLALKYQRMNPNERISVKHTDCGLELTCMPKKQMRKQWVEQMLAEYSEYFKEWSDVVLCDKNHKVMVVDFNDCWGDRRGYGISKCSPTDVFDEDTGMAVAFAHFCGYPIPDFV
;
A
#
# COMPACT_ATOMS: atom_id res chain seq x y z
N MET A 1 1.22 35.82 -15.76
CA MET A 1 0.86 34.35 -15.70
C MET A 1 -0.42 34.25 -14.91
N ASN A 2 -1.44 33.60 -15.46
CA ASN A 2 -2.66 33.33 -14.70
C ASN A 2 -2.51 32.10 -13.81
N TYR A 3 -3.49 31.85 -12.95
CA TYR A 3 -3.47 30.75 -12.02
C TYR A 3 -3.40 29.37 -12.73
N GLU A 4 -4.14 29.21 -13.83
CA GLU A 4 -4.15 27.97 -14.60
C GLU A 4 -2.78 27.64 -15.20
N ASN A 5 -2.08 28.63 -15.74
CA ASN A 5 -0.73 28.48 -16.27
C ASN A 5 0.28 28.14 -15.16
N PHE A 6 0.11 28.74 -13.99
CA PHE A 6 0.93 28.44 -12.82
C PHE A 6 0.74 26.99 -12.36
N VAL A 7 -0.51 26.53 -12.25
CA VAL A 7 -0.83 25.14 -11.89
C VAL A 7 -0.22 24.16 -12.89
N ALA A 8 -0.39 24.41 -14.19
CA ALA A 8 0.18 23.58 -15.24
C ALA A 8 1.71 23.50 -15.16
N ALA A 9 2.37 24.62 -14.87
CA ALA A 9 3.83 24.66 -14.71
C ALA A 9 4.30 23.83 -13.51
N VAL A 10 3.61 23.94 -12.37
CA VAL A 10 3.92 23.17 -11.15
C VAL A 10 3.70 21.68 -11.38
N GLU A 11 2.60 21.28 -12.00
CA GLU A 11 2.31 19.88 -12.33
C GLU A 11 3.36 19.31 -13.29
N GLY A 12 3.79 20.08 -14.28
CA GLY A 12 4.87 19.68 -15.19
C GLY A 12 6.19 19.45 -14.49
N LEU A 13 6.55 20.32 -13.54
CA LEU A 13 7.76 20.16 -12.72
C LEU A 13 7.65 18.93 -11.80
N ALA A 14 6.49 18.68 -11.21
CA ALA A 14 6.25 17.52 -10.38
C ALA A 14 6.42 16.22 -11.18
N LEU A 15 5.89 16.16 -12.41
CA LEU A 15 6.05 14.99 -13.29
C LEU A 15 7.52 14.78 -13.68
N LYS A 16 8.25 15.85 -13.98
CA LYS A 16 9.67 15.78 -14.29
C LYS A 16 10.47 15.24 -13.09
N TYR A 17 10.21 15.77 -11.91
CA TYR A 17 10.86 15.30 -10.68
C TYR A 17 10.54 13.83 -10.41
N GLN A 18 9.30 13.39 -10.61
CA GLN A 18 8.89 12.01 -10.43
C GLN A 18 9.65 11.05 -11.36
N ARG A 19 9.89 11.45 -12.61
CA ARG A 19 10.68 10.66 -13.57
C ARG A 19 12.14 10.53 -13.15
N MET A 20 12.70 11.58 -12.54
CA MET A 20 14.09 11.57 -12.06
C MET A 20 14.25 10.84 -10.73
N ASN A 21 13.17 10.69 -9.97
CA ASN A 21 13.17 10.08 -8.63
C ASN A 21 12.06 9.01 -8.53
N PRO A 22 12.22 7.86 -9.21
CA PRO A 22 11.16 6.85 -9.28
C PRO A 22 10.84 6.18 -7.94
N ASN A 23 11.71 6.31 -6.93
CA ASN A 23 11.50 5.76 -5.59
C ASN A 23 10.75 6.70 -4.66
N GLU A 24 10.34 7.87 -5.14
CA GLU A 24 9.59 8.85 -4.39
C GLU A 24 8.25 9.10 -5.05
N ARG A 25 7.25 9.41 -4.25
CA ARG A 25 5.93 9.82 -4.73
C ARG A 25 5.76 11.30 -4.53
N ILE A 26 5.47 12.01 -5.62
CA ILE A 26 5.18 13.44 -5.60
C ILE A 26 3.67 13.64 -5.63
N SER A 27 3.16 14.41 -4.69
CA SER A 27 1.75 14.81 -4.66
C SER A 27 1.62 16.31 -4.73
N VAL A 28 0.69 16.80 -5.56
CA VAL A 28 0.34 18.20 -5.67
C VAL A 28 -1.05 18.39 -5.07
N LYS A 29 -1.15 19.22 -4.05
CA LYS A 29 -2.41 19.49 -3.36
C LYS A 29 -2.78 20.96 -3.52
N HIS A 30 -4.04 21.21 -3.88
CA HIS A 30 -4.59 22.57 -3.92
C HIS A 30 -5.02 22.99 -2.51
N THR A 31 -4.51 24.13 -2.05
CA THR A 31 -4.85 24.69 -0.74
C THR A 31 -5.39 26.09 -0.91
N ASP A 32 -5.97 26.67 0.14
CA ASP A 32 -6.45 28.06 0.16
C ASP A 32 -5.32 29.07 -0.07
N CYS A 33 -4.09 28.68 0.25
CA CYS A 33 -2.89 29.52 0.09
C CYS A 33 -2.15 29.27 -1.24
N GLY A 34 -2.62 28.34 -2.10
CA GLY A 34 -1.99 27.99 -3.36
C GLY A 34 -1.80 26.49 -3.57
N LEU A 35 -0.61 26.09 -3.97
CA LEU A 35 -0.26 24.69 -4.22
C LEU A 35 0.76 24.20 -3.19
N GLU A 36 0.53 23.00 -2.70
CA GLU A 36 1.45 22.29 -1.82
C GLU A 36 2.00 21.07 -2.54
N LEU A 37 3.33 20.97 -2.62
CA LEU A 37 4.02 19.78 -3.11
C LEU A 37 4.51 18.96 -1.93
N THR A 38 4.12 17.68 -1.92
CA THR A 38 4.64 16.71 -0.95
C THR A 38 5.45 15.65 -1.68
N CYS A 39 6.59 15.31 -1.11
CA CYS A 39 7.47 14.28 -1.63
C CYS A 39 7.64 13.21 -0.55
N MET A 40 7.26 11.98 -0.86
CA MET A 40 7.33 10.86 0.08
C MET A 40 8.02 9.67 -0.59
N PRO A 41 9.06 9.08 0.02
CA PRO A 41 9.66 7.85 -0.48
C PRO A 41 8.64 6.72 -0.56
N LYS A 42 8.66 5.94 -1.64
CA LYS A 42 7.75 4.80 -1.82
C LYS A 42 7.83 3.79 -0.67
N LYS A 43 9.03 3.60 -0.12
CA LYS A 43 9.24 2.72 1.04
C LYS A 43 8.42 3.18 2.26
N GLN A 44 8.35 4.48 2.50
CA GLN A 44 7.55 5.03 3.60
C GLN A 44 6.05 4.90 3.32
N MET A 45 5.60 5.10 2.09
CA MET A 45 4.21 4.90 1.68
C MET A 45 3.79 3.44 1.86
N ARG A 46 4.66 2.50 1.48
CA ARG A 46 4.45 1.06 1.70
C ARG A 46 4.27 0.76 3.17
N LYS A 47 5.16 1.28 4.02
CA LYS A 47 5.10 1.09 5.46
C LYS A 47 3.78 1.60 6.05
N GLN A 48 3.34 2.79 5.67
CA GLN A 48 2.08 3.36 6.13
C GLN A 48 0.88 2.53 5.69
N TRP A 49 0.86 2.08 4.43
CA TRP A 49 -0.20 1.24 3.92
C TRP A 49 -0.26 -0.10 4.66
N VAL A 50 0.88 -0.74 4.88
CA VAL A 50 0.98 -2.00 5.63
C VAL A 50 0.44 -1.82 7.05
N GLU A 51 0.85 -0.77 7.75
CA GLU A 51 0.37 -0.46 9.10
C GLU A 51 -1.16 -0.28 9.13
N GLN A 52 -1.72 0.41 8.13
CA GLN A 52 -3.16 0.62 8.01
C GLN A 52 -3.90 -0.70 7.79
N MET A 53 -3.42 -1.56 6.90
CA MET A 53 -4.02 -2.87 6.65
C MET A 53 -3.94 -3.78 7.86
N LEU A 54 -2.80 -3.81 8.54
CA LEU A 54 -2.62 -4.62 9.75
C LEU A 54 -3.47 -4.12 10.92
N ALA A 55 -3.70 -2.81 11.03
CA ALA A 55 -4.59 -2.24 12.04
C ALA A 55 -6.03 -2.74 11.85
N GLU A 56 -6.54 -2.70 10.62
CA GLU A 56 -7.88 -3.20 10.29
C GLU A 56 -7.97 -4.71 10.50
N TYR A 57 -6.97 -5.45 10.06
CA TYR A 57 -6.88 -6.90 10.30
C TYR A 57 -6.91 -7.22 11.81
N SER A 58 -6.14 -6.51 12.60
CA SER A 58 -6.05 -6.73 14.06
C SER A 58 -7.37 -6.44 14.77
N GLU A 59 -8.15 -5.49 14.28
CA GLU A 59 -9.42 -5.12 14.89
C GLU A 59 -10.51 -6.20 14.70
N TYR A 60 -10.58 -6.82 13.50
CA TYR A 60 -11.72 -7.66 13.14
C TYR A 60 -11.39 -9.13 12.89
N PHE A 61 -10.14 -9.48 12.61
CA PHE A 61 -9.79 -10.80 12.09
C PHE A 61 -8.70 -11.55 12.87
N LYS A 62 -7.81 -10.84 13.55
CA LYS A 62 -6.58 -11.41 14.09
C LYS A 62 -6.79 -12.63 14.99
N GLU A 63 -7.76 -12.60 15.87
CA GLU A 63 -8.01 -13.69 16.83
C GLU A 63 -8.63 -14.92 16.18
N TRP A 64 -9.20 -14.77 15.00
CA TRP A 64 -9.96 -15.79 14.29
C TRP A 64 -9.28 -16.29 13.02
N SER A 65 -8.10 -15.76 12.72
CA SER A 65 -7.38 -16.07 11.47
C SER A 65 -6.09 -16.82 11.76
N ASP A 66 -5.70 -17.68 10.82
CA ASP A 66 -4.49 -18.49 10.93
C ASP A 66 -3.63 -18.36 9.68
N VAL A 67 -2.32 -18.26 9.86
CA VAL A 67 -1.36 -18.40 8.77
C VAL A 67 -1.24 -19.88 8.42
N VAL A 68 -1.75 -20.25 7.26
CA VAL A 68 -1.73 -21.65 6.77
C VAL A 68 -0.38 -22.00 6.17
N LEU A 69 0.22 -21.06 5.48
CA LEU A 69 1.52 -21.22 4.82
C LEU A 69 2.28 -19.89 4.85
N CYS A 70 3.54 -19.95 5.28
CA CYS A 70 4.48 -18.85 5.14
C CYS A 70 5.79 -19.45 4.59
N ASP A 71 5.97 -19.38 3.27
CA ASP A 71 7.15 -19.91 2.58
C ASP A 71 8.07 -18.77 2.18
N LYS A 72 9.11 -18.54 2.98
CA LYS A 72 10.08 -17.46 2.76
C LYS A 72 10.95 -17.69 1.51
N ASN A 73 11.20 -18.95 1.15
CA ASN A 73 12.01 -19.28 -0.02
C ASN A 73 11.27 -18.99 -1.33
N HIS A 74 9.98 -19.33 -1.39
CA HIS A 74 9.11 -19.06 -2.54
C HIS A 74 8.39 -17.72 -2.42
N LYS A 75 8.55 -17.03 -1.28
CA LYS A 75 7.97 -15.71 -1.01
C LYS A 75 6.44 -15.69 -1.15
N VAL A 76 5.80 -16.70 -0.60
CA VAL A 76 4.35 -16.88 -0.64
C VAL A 76 3.81 -16.97 0.79
N MET A 77 2.69 -16.32 1.03
CA MET A 77 1.95 -16.41 2.28
C MET A 77 0.49 -16.69 1.99
N VAL A 78 -0.09 -17.69 2.68
CA VAL A 78 -1.51 -18.01 2.61
C VAL A 78 -2.10 -17.91 4.01
N VAL A 79 -3.17 -17.14 4.14
CA VAL A 79 -3.84 -16.89 5.41
C VAL A 79 -5.31 -17.27 5.30
N ASP A 80 -5.81 -18.04 6.27
CA ASP A 80 -7.23 -18.31 6.43
C ASP A 80 -7.82 -17.19 7.30
N PHE A 81 -8.63 -16.34 6.69
CA PHE A 81 -9.29 -15.23 7.38
C PHE A 81 -10.69 -15.62 7.81
N ASN A 82 -11.00 -15.28 9.05
CA ASN A 82 -12.34 -15.41 9.60
C ASN A 82 -12.60 -14.18 10.48
N ASP A 83 -13.71 -13.50 10.27
CA ASP A 83 -14.03 -12.33 11.07
C ASP A 83 -14.59 -12.72 12.45
N CYS A 84 -14.65 -11.74 13.36
CA CYS A 84 -15.11 -11.97 14.72
C CYS A 84 -16.61 -12.29 14.81
N TRP A 85 -17.39 -12.04 13.73
CA TRP A 85 -18.81 -12.37 13.66
C TRP A 85 -19.10 -13.69 12.96
N GLY A 86 -18.08 -14.29 12.32
CA GLY A 86 -18.23 -15.53 11.56
C GLY A 86 -18.92 -15.36 10.21
N ASP A 87 -19.16 -14.12 9.77
CA ASP A 87 -19.88 -13.81 8.54
C ASP A 87 -18.97 -13.84 7.30
N ARG A 88 -17.68 -13.58 7.48
CA ARG A 88 -16.69 -13.55 6.38
C ARG A 88 -15.60 -14.55 6.67
N ARG A 89 -15.41 -15.47 5.72
CA ARG A 89 -14.36 -16.48 5.78
C ARG A 89 -13.79 -16.74 4.39
N GLY A 90 -12.50 -16.89 4.30
CA GLY A 90 -11.83 -17.23 3.04
C GLY A 90 -10.33 -17.13 3.16
N TYR A 91 -9.64 -17.47 2.08
CA TYR A 91 -8.18 -17.42 2.02
C TYR A 91 -7.73 -16.13 1.34
N GLY A 92 -6.66 -15.53 1.88
CA GLY A 92 -5.90 -14.49 1.21
C GLY A 92 -4.53 -15.03 0.85
N ILE A 93 -4.07 -14.74 -0.35
CA ILE A 93 -2.77 -15.19 -0.86
C ILE A 93 -1.94 -13.96 -1.19
N SER A 94 -0.70 -13.95 -0.70
CA SER A 94 0.30 -12.95 -1.02
C SER A 94 1.48 -13.61 -1.69
N LYS A 95 1.95 -13.03 -2.79
CA LYS A 95 3.16 -13.48 -3.48
C LYS A 95 4.07 -12.27 -3.73
N CYS A 96 5.25 -12.33 -3.13
CA CYS A 96 6.26 -11.29 -3.31
C CYS A 96 6.97 -11.45 -4.66
N SER A 97 7.36 -10.33 -5.29
CA SER A 97 8.19 -10.36 -6.48
C SER A 97 9.52 -11.05 -6.20
N PRO A 98 10.08 -11.84 -7.15
CA PRO A 98 11.38 -12.49 -6.96
C PRO A 98 12.53 -11.51 -6.68
N THR A 99 12.41 -10.26 -7.11
CA THR A 99 13.42 -9.22 -6.92
C THR A 99 13.32 -8.49 -5.59
N ASP A 100 12.19 -8.62 -4.89
CA ASP A 100 11.96 -7.97 -3.61
C ASP A 100 12.34 -8.88 -2.44
N VAL A 101 12.65 -8.26 -1.30
CA VAL A 101 12.86 -8.99 -0.05
C VAL A 101 11.51 -9.35 0.56
N PHE A 102 11.33 -10.60 0.93
CA PHE A 102 10.10 -11.05 1.59
C PHE A 102 10.00 -10.47 3.00
N ASP A 103 8.88 -9.81 3.29
CA ASP A 103 8.54 -9.26 4.59
C ASP A 103 7.18 -9.82 5.03
N GLU A 104 7.13 -10.45 6.20
CA GLU A 104 5.91 -11.10 6.71
C GLU A 104 4.77 -10.11 6.92
N ASP A 105 5.06 -8.91 7.41
CA ASP A 105 4.04 -7.88 7.63
C ASP A 105 3.44 -7.41 6.31
N THR A 106 4.28 -7.17 5.31
CA THR A 106 3.81 -6.81 3.96
C THR A 106 3.01 -7.97 3.35
N GLY A 107 3.49 -9.20 3.49
CA GLY A 107 2.79 -10.40 3.03
C GLY A 107 1.40 -10.53 3.65
N MET A 108 1.28 -10.35 4.95
CA MET A 108 0.01 -10.38 5.66
C MET A 108 -0.92 -9.26 5.17
N ALA A 109 -0.42 -8.04 5.03
CA ALA A 109 -1.20 -6.90 4.56
C ALA A 109 -1.74 -7.12 3.15
N VAL A 110 -0.92 -7.65 2.24
CA VAL A 110 -1.33 -7.97 0.87
C VAL A 110 -2.37 -9.10 0.85
N ALA A 111 -2.15 -10.16 1.61
CA ALA A 111 -3.10 -11.28 1.73
C ALA A 111 -4.45 -10.78 2.25
N PHE A 112 -4.44 -9.96 3.28
CA PHE A 112 -5.65 -9.35 3.83
C PHE A 112 -6.36 -8.45 2.83
N ALA A 113 -5.64 -7.62 2.10
CA ALA A 113 -6.21 -6.75 1.07
C ALA A 113 -6.85 -7.57 -0.05
N HIS A 114 -6.22 -8.66 -0.51
CA HIS A 114 -6.79 -9.56 -1.50
C HIS A 114 -8.08 -10.22 -0.99
N PHE A 115 -8.09 -10.68 0.26
CA PHE A 115 -9.28 -11.26 0.87
C PHE A 115 -10.45 -10.26 0.91
N CYS A 116 -10.18 -9.01 1.27
CA CYS A 116 -11.20 -7.96 1.34
C CYS A 116 -11.59 -7.39 -0.02
N GLY A 117 -10.85 -7.70 -1.09
CA GLY A 117 -11.05 -7.10 -2.40
C GLY A 117 -10.54 -5.66 -2.51
N TYR A 118 -9.64 -5.25 -1.62
CA TYR A 118 -9.04 -3.93 -1.68
C TYR A 118 -7.97 -3.87 -2.77
N PRO A 119 -7.83 -2.74 -3.47
CA PRO A 119 -6.78 -2.59 -4.46
C PRO A 119 -5.40 -2.55 -3.80
N ILE A 120 -4.42 -3.16 -4.47
CA ILE A 120 -3.03 -3.11 -4.02
C ILE A 120 -2.37 -1.90 -4.67
N PRO A 121 -1.83 -0.96 -3.88
CA PRO A 121 -1.14 0.20 -4.44
C PRO A 121 0.11 -0.19 -5.25
N ASP A 122 0.48 0.63 -6.21
CA ASP A 122 1.64 0.41 -7.09
C ASP A 122 2.99 0.48 -6.36
N PHE A 123 3.01 1.07 -5.17
CA PHE A 123 4.23 1.19 -4.35
C PHE A 123 4.47 -0.01 -3.42
N VAL A 124 3.58 -0.97 -3.40
CA VAL A 124 3.68 -2.18 -2.54
C VAL A 124 4.47 -3.31 -3.19
#